data_942734ad04810d67300d14b32bc8c1e0
#
_entry.id   942734ad04810d67300d14b32bc8c1e0
#
_cell.length_a   1.000
_cell.length_b   1.000
_cell.length_c   1.000
_cell.angle_alpha   90.00
_cell.angle_beta   90.00
_cell.angle_gamma   90.00
#
_symmetry.space_group_name_H-M   'P 1'
#
loop_
_entity.id
_entity.type
_entity.pdbx_description
1 polymer ?
#
loop_
_entity_poly.entity_id
_entity_poly.type
_entity_poly.pdbx_seq_one_letter_code
_entity_poly.pdbx_strand_id
1 'polypeptide(L)'
;MVRPGLAAALASGSVTSARVISVNVGRGRDADWAGKLGRTAIDKRPVAGRVEVGRLGLGGDEQVDKPAHGGPEQAVYAYAREDLDWWVEQLGRDLANGLFGENITTAGVDVTGALIGETWQVGTATVQVTGPRIPCVVFAGWMDERQWVRQFADARRPGAYLRVLREGMVAAGDPVEVVSRPDERVTIAESMTAYYGDAELMSRLLRVEGRGLAWDEIAPAVLQRAAAGS
;
A
#
# COMPACT_ATOMS: atom_id res chain seq x y z
N MET A 1 46.58 -39.84 9.37
CA MET A 1 45.92 -39.27 8.16
C MET A 1 44.66 -38.56 8.62
N VAL A 2 44.74 -37.26 8.80
CA VAL A 2 43.62 -36.42 9.26
C VAL A 2 43.02 -35.75 8.03
N ARG A 3 41.69 -35.95 7.82
CA ARG A 3 40.95 -35.28 6.72
C ARG A 3 40.66 -33.84 7.09
N PRO A 4 40.85 -32.86 6.20
CA PRO A 4 40.51 -31.46 6.47
C PRO A 4 38.99 -31.24 6.36
N GLY A 5 38.46 -30.45 7.30
CA GLY A 5 37.06 -30.12 7.44
C GLY A 5 36.53 -29.28 6.27
N LEU A 6 35.30 -29.58 5.92
CA LEU A 6 34.47 -28.88 4.96
C LEU A 6 34.05 -27.51 5.57
N ALA A 7 34.66 -26.42 5.08
CA ALA A 7 34.23 -25.07 5.42
C ALA A 7 32.86 -24.84 4.82
N ALA A 8 31.86 -24.63 5.66
CA ALA A 8 30.52 -24.23 5.28
C ALA A 8 30.59 -22.83 4.62
N ALA A 9 30.30 -22.78 3.34
CA ALA A 9 30.08 -21.51 2.64
C ALA A 9 28.81 -20.86 3.19
N LEU A 10 28.98 -19.82 3.98
CA LEU A 10 27.90 -18.91 4.33
C LEU A 10 27.43 -18.24 3.03
N ALA A 11 26.25 -18.67 2.55
CA ALA A 11 25.57 -17.98 1.46
C ALA A 11 25.29 -16.54 1.94
N SER A 12 26.01 -15.58 1.39
CA SER A 12 25.74 -14.15 1.53
C SER A 12 24.39 -13.90 0.84
N GLY A 13 23.29 -13.92 1.59
CA GLY A 13 22.02 -13.42 1.13
C GLY A 13 22.23 -11.96 0.72
N SER A 14 22.15 -11.68 -0.56
CA SER A 14 22.13 -10.33 -1.09
C SER A 14 20.97 -9.60 -0.43
N VAL A 15 21.26 -8.69 0.52
CA VAL A 15 20.25 -7.75 1.03
C VAL A 15 19.86 -6.88 -0.16
N THR A 16 18.74 -7.20 -0.77
CA THR A 16 18.21 -6.39 -1.87
C THR A 16 17.87 -5.02 -1.29
N SER A 17 18.60 -3.99 -1.69
CA SER A 17 18.33 -2.63 -1.21
C SER A 17 16.92 -2.23 -1.57
N ALA A 18 16.21 -1.65 -0.61
CA ALA A 18 14.84 -1.19 -0.76
C ALA A 18 14.75 -0.14 -1.90
N ARG A 19 13.89 -0.39 -2.89
CA ARG A 19 13.78 0.46 -4.08
C ARG A 19 12.41 0.42 -4.73
N VAL A 20 12.14 1.43 -5.52
CA VAL A 20 11.03 1.46 -6.49
C VAL A 20 11.39 0.54 -7.67
N ILE A 21 10.54 -0.39 -8.03
CA ILE A 21 10.72 -1.21 -9.24
C ILE A 21 9.82 -0.78 -10.38
N SER A 22 8.71 -0.10 -10.07
CA SER A 22 7.80 0.43 -11.07
C SER A 22 7.06 1.66 -10.57
N VAL A 23 6.91 2.66 -11.41
CA VAL A 23 6.01 3.79 -11.21
C VAL A 23 4.85 3.62 -12.18
N ASN A 24 3.62 3.62 -11.66
CA ASN A 24 2.44 3.25 -12.42
C ASN A 24 1.42 4.39 -12.39
N VAL A 25 0.86 4.71 -13.55
CA VAL A 25 -0.20 5.71 -13.69
C VAL A 25 -1.38 5.13 -14.46
N GLY A 26 -2.59 5.58 -14.12
CA GLY A 26 -3.83 5.19 -14.78
C GLY A 26 -4.62 6.40 -15.25
N ARG A 27 -5.41 6.22 -16.31
CA ARG A 27 -6.39 7.21 -16.75
C ARG A 27 -7.80 6.68 -16.55
N GLY A 28 -8.70 7.58 -16.22
CA GLY A 28 -10.11 7.24 -16.05
C GLY A 28 -10.71 6.69 -17.32
N ARG A 29 -11.32 5.51 -17.24
CA ARG A 29 -12.06 4.87 -18.32
C ARG A 29 -13.41 4.37 -17.83
N ASP A 30 -14.38 4.30 -18.72
CA ASP A 30 -15.69 3.75 -18.42
C ASP A 30 -15.57 2.22 -18.22
N ALA A 31 -16.31 1.72 -17.23
CA ALA A 31 -16.31 0.31 -16.88
C ALA A 31 -17.63 -0.06 -16.16
N ASP A 32 -18.41 -0.94 -16.75
CA ASP A 32 -19.74 -1.35 -16.26
C ASP A 32 -19.64 -2.00 -14.87
N TRP A 33 -18.53 -2.65 -14.58
CA TRP A 33 -18.23 -3.26 -13.27
C TRP A 33 -17.75 -2.26 -12.20
N ALA A 34 -17.53 -0.99 -12.55
CA ALA A 34 -17.10 0.05 -11.59
C ALA A 34 -18.24 0.57 -10.68
N GLY A 35 -19.32 -0.19 -10.55
CA GLY A 35 -20.45 0.11 -9.68
C GLY A 35 -21.16 1.41 -10.06
N LYS A 36 -21.59 2.20 -9.06
CA LYS A 36 -22.32 3.45 -9.30
C LYS A 36 -21.50 4.54 -10.01
N LEU A 37 -20.18 4.45 -9.98
CA LEU A 37 -19.30 5.44 -10.63
C LEU A 37 -19.28 5.24 -12.15
N GLY A 38 -19.50 4.01 -12.65
CA GLY A 38 -19.44 3.66 -14.07
C GLY A 38 -18.08 3.94 -14.72
N ARG A 39 -17.10 4.40 -13.96
CA ARG A 39 -15.79 4.84 -14.42
C ARG A 39 -14.71 4.57 -13.37
N THR A 40 -13.48 4.26 -13.80
CA THR A 40 -12.36 3.96 -12.90
C THR A 40 -11.00 4.26 -13.53
N ALA A 41 -9.98 4.54 -12.73
CA ALA A 41 -8.57 4.64 -13.12
C ALA A 41 -7.70 3.56 -12.41
N ILE A 42 -8.31 2.44 -12.03
CA ILE A 42 -7.61 1.35 -11.33
C ILE A 42 -6.58 0.63 -12.22
N ASP A 43 -6.79 0.63 -13.54
CA ASP A 43 -5.85 0.06 -14.52
C ASP A 43 -4.62 0.97 -14.63
N LYS A 44 -3.70 0.84 -13.67
CA LYS A 44 -2.44 1.56 -13.69
C LYS A 44 -1.37 0.75 -14.41
N ARG A 45 -0.56 1.45 -15.19
CA ARG A 45 0.47 0.85 -16.05
C ARG A 45 1.82 1.48 -15.78
N PRO A 46 2.92 0.69 -15.84
CA PRO A 46 4.27 1.20 -15.73
C PRO A 46 4.56 2.30 -16.75
N VAL A 47 5.20 3.37 -16.29
CA VAL A 47 5.68 4.44 -17.16
C VAL A 47 7.18 4.58 -17.08
N ALA A 48 7.79 4.98 -18.18
CA ALA A 48 9.24 5.20 -18.25
C ALA A 48 9.60 6.61 -17.77
N GLY A 49 10.83 6.75 -17.26
CA GLY A 49 11.39 8.02 -16.86
C GLY A 49 10.94 8.47 -15.45
N ARG A 50 11.23 9.74 -15.16
CA ARG A 50 10.88 10.35 -13.88
C ARG A 50 9.46 10.92 -13.92
N VAL A 51 8.72 10.69 -12.85
CA VAL A 51 7.34 11.16 -12.67
C VAL A 51 7.30 12.13 -11.50
N GLU A 52 6.58 13.21 -11.65
CA GLU A 52 6.32 14.16 -10.57
C GLU A 52 5.47 13.53 -9.47
N VAL A 53 5.84 13.75 -8.22
CA VAL A 53 5.09 13.39 -7.02
C VAL A 53 4.58 14.69 -6.42
N GLY A 54 3.35 15.03 -6.74
CA GLY A 54 2.67 16.20 -6.22
C GLY A 54 1.75 15.87 -5.05
N ARG A 55 1.24 16.89 -4.36
CA ARG A 55 0.40 16.75 -3.15
C ARG A 55 -0.85 15.89 -3.34
N LEU A 56 -1.35 15.79 -4.56
CA LEU A 56 -2.59 15.08 -4.88
C LEU A 56 -2.35 13.79 -5.66
N GLY A 57 -1.09 13.38 -5.88
CA GLY A 57 -0.75 12.15 -6.59
C GLY A 57 0.37 12.31 -7.60
N LEU A 58 0.51 11.34 -8.47
CA LEU A 58 1.55 11.31 -9.49
C LEU A 58 1.14 12.09 -10.75
N GLY A 59 2.10 12.76 -11.36
CA GLY A 59 1.91 13.39 -12.67
C GLY A 59 1.42 12.40 -13.72
N GLY A 60 0.32 12.71 -14.41
CA GLY A 60 -0.29 11.84 -15.41
C GLY A 60 -1.21 10.75 -14.86
N ASP A 61 -1.32 10.60 -13.55
CA ASP A 61 -2.27 9.70 -12.90
C ASP A 61 -3.62 10.38 -12.64
N GLU A 62 -4.71 9.64 -12.75
CA GLU A 62 -6.06 10.12 -12.41
C GLU A 62 -6.61 9.37 -11.21
N GLN A 63 -7.33 10.10 -10.36
CA GLN A 63 -8.13 9.55 -9.26
C GLN A 63 -9.60 9.85 -9.55
N VAL A 64 -10.37 8.83 -9.91
CA VAL A 64 -11.79 8.99 -10.29
C VAL A 64 -12.69 9.13 -9.08
N ASP A 65 -12.45 8.32 -8.03
CA ASP A 65 -13.23 8.32 -6.79
C ASP A 65 -12.47 9.05 -5.68
N LYS A 66 -12.32 10.35 -5.84
CA LYS A 66 -11.56 11.18 -4.87
C LYS A 66 -12.09 11.14 -3.44
N PRO A 67 -13.41 11.06 -3.19
CA PRO A 67 -13.92 10.99 -1.83
C PRO A 67 -13.54 9.70 -1.08
N ALA A 68 -13.42 8.56 -1.79
CA ALA A 68 -13.16 7.27 -1.18
C ALA A 68 -11.73 6.77 -1.39
N HIS A 69 -11.11 7.10 -2.53
CA HIS A 69 -9.82 6.58 -2.95
C HIS A 69 -8.93 7.66 -3.58
N GLY A 70 -8.72 8.76 -2.85
CA GLY A 70 -7.92 9.86 -3.35
C GLY A 70 -7.74 11.00 -2.34
N GLY A 71 -7.36 12.16 -2.87
CA GLY A 71 -7.07 13.33 -2.04
C GLY A 71 -5.68 13.28 -1.39
N PRO A 72 -5.35 14.31 -0.59
CA PRO A 72 -3.99 14.48 -0.05
C PRO A 72 -3.54 13.35 0.88
N GLU A 73 -4.47 12.71 1.59
CA GLU A 73 -4.16 11.61 2.53
C GLU A 73 -3.91 10.27 1.82
N GLN A 74 -4.31 10.15 0.57
CA GLN A 74 -4.19 8.97 -0.28
C GLN A 74 -3.59 9.34 -1.65
N ALA A 75 -2.64 10.27 -1.64
CA ALA A 75 -2.04 10.83 -2.86
C ALA A 75 -1.29 9.76 -3.65
N VAL A 76 -0.63 8.83 -2.97
CA VAL A 76 0.14 7.73 -3.57
C VAL A 76 -0.25 6.42 -2.91
N TYR A 77 -0.41 5.37 -3.71
CA TYR A 77 -0.59 4.01 -3.22
C TYR A 77 0.67 3.19 -3.53
N ALA A 78 1.29 2.62 -2.51
CA ALA A 78 2.47 1.77 -2.61
C ALA A 78 2.10 0.30 -2.33
N TYR A 79 2.72 -0.61 -3.10
CA TYR A 79 2.56 -2.05 -2.92
C TYR A 79 3.89 -2.76 -3.09
N ALA A 80 4.19 -3.76 -2.24
CA ALA A 80 5.41 -4.54 -2.36
C ALA A 80 5.30 -5.58 -3.47
N ARG A 81 6.35 -5.76 -4.28
CA ARG A 81 6.43 -6.83 -5.28
C ARG A 81 6.34 -8.20 -4.61
N GLU A 82 6.93 -8.35 -3.44
CA GLU A 82 6.90 -9.56 -2.62
C GLU A 82 5.45 -9.95 -2.23
N ASP A 83 4.59 -8.96 -1.95
CA ASP A 83 3.18 -9.21 -1.70
C ASP A 83 2.40 -9.53 -2.98
N LEU A 84 2.75 -8.93 -4.12
CA LEU A 84 2.20 -9.32 -5.43
C LEU A 84 2.62 -10.74 -5.80
N ASP A 85 3.87 -11.13 -5.55
CA ASP A 85 4.38 -12.48 -5.83
C ASP A 85 3.67 -13.52 -4.96
N TRP A 86 3.40 -13.20 -3.69
CA TRP A 86 2.55 -14.04 -2.86
C TRP A 86 1.15 -14.22 -3.47
N TRP A 87 0.55 -13.15 -4.02
CA TRP A 87 -0.75 -13.23 -4.69
C TRP A 87 -0.68 -14.04 -6.00
N VAL A 88 0.43 -13.97 -6.76
CA VAL A 88 0.67 -14.82 -7.94
C VAL A 88 0.54 -16.29 -7.56
N GLU A 89 1.12 -16.70 -6.43
CA GLU A 89 1.02 -18.07 -5.93
C GLU A 89 -0.41 -18.44 -5.50
N GLN A 90 -1.14 -17.52 -4.85
CA GLN A 90 -2.51 -17.77 -4.40
C GLN A 90 -3.51 -17.87 -5.55
N LEU A 91 -3.35 -17.03 -6.59
CA LEU A 91 -4.28 -16.92 -7.72
C LEU A 91 -3.90 -17.81 -8.90
N GLY A 92 -2.67 -18.33 -8.93
CA GLY A 92 -2.17 -19.17 -10.02
C GLY A 92 -2.07 -18.44 -11.36
N ARG A 93 -1.90 -17.10 -11.34
CA ARG A 93 -1.75 -16.26 -12.53
C ARG A 93 -0.76 -15.12 -12.30
N ASP A 94 -0.12 -14.66 -13.37
CA ASP A 94 0.81 -13.53 -13.30
C ASP A 94 0.09 -12.23 -12.96
N LEU A 95 0.73 -11.41 -12.11
CA LEU A 95 0.25 -10.10 -11.72
C LEU A 95 1.29 -9.04 -12.10
N ALA A 96 0.94 -8.19 -13.05
CA ALA A 96 1.79 -7.08 -13.46
C ALA A 96 1.86 -6.00 -12.37
N ASN A 97 2.96 -5.24 -12.35
CA ASN A 97 3.05 -4.04 -11.53
C ASN A 97 1.95 -3.02 -11.95
N GLY A 98 1.32 -2.38 -10.98
CA GLY A 98 0.19 -1.48 -11.20
C GLY A 98 -1.19 -2.18 -11.19
N LEU A 99 -1.23 -3.53 -11.20
CA LEU A 99 -2.49 -4.27 -11.32
C LEU A 99 -3.43 -4.05 -10.13
N PHE A 100 -2.91 -3.89 -8.92
CA PHE A 100 -3.74 -3.59 -7.75
C PHE A 100 -4.09 -2.09 -7.65
N GLY A 101 -3.79 -1.33 -8.70
CA GLY A 101 -4.02 0.11 -8.76
C GLY A 101 -2.97 0.90 -7.97
N GLU A 102 -1.84 0.27 -7.66
CA GLU A 102 -0.73 0.94 -6.98
C GLU A 102 0.03 1.87 -7.93
N ASN A 103 0.40 3.04 -7.39
CA ASN A 103 1.22 4.03 -8.07
C ASN A 103 2.71 3.66 -8.04
N ILE A 104 3.16 3.03 -6.96
CA ILE A 104 4.55 2.64 -6.76
C ILE A 104 4.58 1.18 -6.36
N THR A 105 5.22 0.35 -7.20
CA THR A 105 5.56 -1.01 -6.81
C THR A 105 7.00 -1.00 -6.28
N THR A 106 7.20 -1.48 -5.04
CA THR A 106 8.51 -1.50 -4.39
C THR A 106 9.09 -2.92 -4.31
N ALA A 107 10.37 -3.05 -4.03
CA ALA A 107 11.00 -4.30 -3.59
C ALA A 107 11.97 -4.02 -2.45
N GLY A 108 12.12 -4.97 -1.53
CA GLY A 108 12.97 -4.86 -0.36
C GLY A 108 12.42 -3.92 0.72
N VAL A 109 11.15 -3.51 0.62
CA VAL A 109 10.41 -2.72 1.62
C VAL A 109 9.27 -3.57 2.15
N ASP A 110 9.22 -3.81 3.44
CA ASP A 110 8.05 -4.42 4.08
C ASP A 110 6.91 -3.40 4.19
N VAL A 111 6.13 -3.25 3.10
CA VAL A 111 5.00 -2.32 3.05
C VAL A 111 3.88 -2.73 4.00
N THR A 112 3.66 -4.03 4.14
CA THR A 112 2.62 -4.59 5.04
C THR A 112 2.97 -4.39 6.52
N GLY A 113 4.26 -4.48 6.88
CA GLY A 113 4.77 -4.18 8.21
C GLY A 113 5.14 -2.71 8.46
N ALA A 114 5.00 -1.83 7.47
CA ALA A 114 5.25 -0.40 7.64
C ALA A 114 4.33 0.19 8.71
N LEU A 115 4.84 1.15 9.50
CA LEU A 115 4.06 1.77 10.56
C LEU A 115 3.22 2.93 10.00
N ILE A 116 1.98 3.04 10.45
CA ILE A 116 1.17 4.26 10.25
C ILE A 116 1.96 5.44 10.81
N GLY A 117 2.09 6.53 10.06
CA GLY A 117 2.90 7.69 10.43
C GLY A 117 4.40 7.58 10.05
N GLU A 118 4.86 6.40 9.60
CA GLU A 118 6.24 6.23 9.12
C GLU A 118 6.49 7.12 7.89
N THR A 119 7.64 7.76 7.86
CA THR A 119 8.01 8.68 6.77
C THR A 119 9.09 8.04 5.90
N TRP A 120 8.88 8.08 4.59
CA TRP A 120 9.83 7.56 3.61
C TRP A 120 10.36 8.65 2.70
N GLN A 121 11.64 8.55 2.36
CA GLN A 121 12.22 9.22 1.21
C GLN A 121 12.11 8.28 0.02
N VAL A 122 11.42 8.71 -1.04
CA VAL A 122 11.21 7.93 -2.28
C VAL A 122 11.67 8.78 -3.45
N GLY A 123 12.79 8.43 -4.06
CA GLY A 123 13.45 9.33 -5.01
C GLY A 123 13.77 10.68 -4.36
N THR A 124 13.24 11.79 -4.89
CA THR A 124 13.41 13.12 -4.28
C THR A 124 12.19 13.59 -3.48
N ALA A 125 11.10 12.81 -3.46
CA ALA A 125 9.90 13.11 -2.68
C ALA A 125 10.00 12.57 -1.25
N THR A 126 9.32 13.23 -0.30
CA THR A 126 9.13 12.73 1.07
C THR A 126 7.66 12.42 1.26
N VAL A 127 7.34 11.19 1.66
CA VAL A 127 5.96 10.71 1.83
C VAL A 127 5.76 10.10 3.21
N GLN A 128 4.52 10.03 3.69
CA GLN A 128 4.18 9.47 5.00
C GLN A 128 3.04 8.47 4.88
N VAL A 129 3.18 7.34 5.55
CA VAL A 129 2.19 6.26 5.60
C VAL A 129 0.96 6.70 6.38
N THR A 130 -0.23 6.66 5.76
CA THR A 130 -1.49 7.15 6.35
C THR A 130 -2.49 6.04 6.66
N GLY A 131 -2.47 4.95 5.91
CA GLY A 131 -3.42 3.85 6.10
C GLY A 131 -3.30 2.75 5.05
N PRO A 132 -4.03 1.64 5.24
CA PRO A 132 -4.12 0.54 4.30
C PRO A 132 -5.11 0.86 3.18
N ARG A 133 -5.01 0.16 2.06
CA ARG A 133 -6.10 0.10 1.10
C ARG A 133 -7.20 -0.83 1.60
N ILE A 134 -8.39 -0.28 1.84
CA ILE A 134 -9.58 -1.08 2.09
C ILE A 134 -10.15 -1.54 0.73
N PRO A 135 -10.36 -2.86 0.53
CA PRO A 135 -10.87 -3.37 -0.74
C PRO A 135 -12.32 -2.94 -0.97
N CYS A 136 -12.65 -2.58 -2.20
CA CYS A 136 -13.96 -2.10 -2.61
C CYS A 136 -14.52 -2.89 -3.79
N VAL A 137 -15.77 -2.60 -4.14
CA VAL A 137 -16.47 -3.26 -5.26
C VAL A 137 -15.78 -3.01 -6.61
N VAL A 138 -15.19 -1.83 -6.81
CA VAL A 138 -14.42 -1.52 -8.02
C VAL A 138 -13.19 -2.41 -8.13
N PHE A 139 -12.48 -2.62 -7.02
CA PHE A 139 -11.33 -3.52 -6.99
C PHE A 139 -11.74 -4.98 -7.21
N ALA A 140 -12.88 -5.39 -6.65
CA ALA A 140 -13.42 -6.74 -6.88
C ALA A 140 -13.79 -6.96 -8.35
N GLY A 141 -14.47 -5.99 -8.98
CA GLY A 141 -14.82 -6.05 -10.40
C GLY A 141 -13.58 -6.05 -11.31
N TRP A 142 -12.52 -5.33 -10.93
CA TRP A 142 -11.27 -5.31 -11.67
C TRP A 142 -10.51 -6.63 -11.63
N MET A 143 -10.46 -7.25 -10.45
CA MET A 143 -9.77 -8.53 -10.28
C MET A 143 -10.49 -9.71 -10.88
N ASP A 144 -11.82 -9.60 -11.04
CA ASP A 144 -12.71 -10.68 -11.51
C ASP A 144 -12.51 -11.99 -10.73
N GLU A 145 -12.32 -11.86 -9.41
CA GLU A 145 -12.11 -12.98 -8.52
C GLU A 145 -13.29 -13.14 -7.54
N ARG A 146 -13.74 -14.38 -7.37
CA ARG A 146 -14.83 -14.68 -6.45
C ARG A 146 -14.47 -14.30 -5.00
N GLN A 147 -15.34 -13.53 -4.35
CA GLN A 147 -15.13 -13.08 -2.95
C GLN A 147 -13.84 -12.27 -2.74
N TRP A 148 -13.36 -11.56 -3.78
CA TRP A 148 -12.09 -10.83 -3.73
C TRP A 148 -11.97 -9.89 -2.52
N VAL A 149 -13.02 -9.13 -2.20
CA VAL A 149 -13.01 -8.22 -1.04
C VAL A 149 -12.64 -8.97 0.24
N ARG A 150 -13.23 -10.15 0.46
CA ARG A 150 -12.95 -10.97 1.63
C ARG A 150 -11.55 -11.56 1.59
N GLN A 151 -11.17 -12.17 0.46
CA GLN A 151 -9.83 -12.76 0.31
C GLN A 151 -8.74 -11.74 0.56
N PHE A 152 -8.87 -10.54 -0.01
CA PHE A 152 -7.91 -9.45 0.16
C PHE A 152 -7.85 -8.95 1.62
N ALA A 153 -9.00 -8.83 2.27
CA ALA A 153 -9.07 -8.45 3.67
C ALA A 153 -8.44 -9.49 4.60
N ASP A 154 -8.72 -10.78 4.37
CA ASP A 154 -8.21 -11.89 5.18
C ASP A 154 -6.69 -12.07 5.02
N ALA A 155 -6.14 -11.78 3.83
CA ALA A 155 -4.70 -11.85 3.54
C ALA A 155 -3.87 -10.81 4.31
N ARG A 156 -4.47 -9.70 4.73
CA ARG A 156 -3.80 -8.60 5.46
C ARG A 156 -2.54 -8.06 4.79
N ARG A 157 -2.55 -8.06 3.46
CA ARG A 157 -1.50 -7.49 2.60
C ARG A 157 -2.07 -6.34 1.77
N PRO A 158 -2.54 -5.26 2.42
CA PRO A 158 -3.33 -4.24 1.74
C PRO A 158 -2.50 -3.21 0.97
N GLY A 159 -1.16 -3.21 1.12
CA GLY A 159 -0.36 -2.08 0.69
C GLY A 159 -0.62 -0.83 1.52
N ALA A 160 0.04 0.27 1.21
CA ALA A 160 -0.02 1.50 1.98
C ALA A 160 -0.42 2.72 1.15
N TYR A 161 -1.39 3.48 1.62
CA TYR A 161 -1.61 4.85 1.17
C TYR A 161 -0.61 5.79 1.84
N LEU A 162 -0.14 6.76 1.04
CA LEU A 162 0.87 7.72 1.42
C LEU A 162 0.38 9.13 1.11
N ARG A 163 0.54 10.05 2.05
CA ARG A 163 0.45 11.49 1.76
C ARG A 163 1.83 12.05 1.43
N VAL A 164 1.85 13.11 0.64
CA VAL A 164 3.09 13.76 0.22
C VAL A 164 3.41 14.91 1.18
N LEU A 165 4.50 14.78 1.93
CA LEU A 165 5.02 15.83 2.81
C LEU A 165 5.85 16.83 2.06
N ARG A 166 6.67 16.36 1.11
CA ARG A 166 7.49 17.16 0.19
C ARG A 166 7.39 16.60 -1.21
N GLU A 167 6.97 17.43 -2.13
CA GLU A 167 6.91 17.10 -3.55
C GLU A 167 8.30 16.80 -4.11
N GLY A 168 8.34 16.04 -5.20
CA GLY A 168 9.59 15.63 -5.82
C GLY A 168 9.37 14.81 -7.08
N MET A 169 10.36 13.98 -7.40
CA MET A 169 10.36 13.14 -8.58
C MET A 169 10.67 11.70 -8.17
N VAL A 170 10.04 10.74 -8.83
CA VAL A 170 10.28 9.31 -8.63
C VAL A 170 10.47 8.60 -9.98
N ALA A 171 11.32 7.58 -10.00
CA ALA A 171 11.50 6.68 -11.14
C ALA A 171 11.75 5.24 -10.66
N ALA A 172 11.59 4.28 -11.55
CA ALA A 172 12.06 2.93 -11.30
C ALA A 172 13.58 2.94 -11.05
N GLY A 173 14.02 2.18 -10.04
CA GLY A 173 15.41 2.14 -9.55
C GLY A 173 15.72 3.11 -8.42
N ASP A 174 14.90 4.11 -8.16
CA ASP A 174 15.12 5.03 -7.04
C ASP A 174 15.05 4.31 -5.69
N PRO A 175 15.90 4.68 -4.72
CA PRO A 175 15.86 4.09 -3.37
C PRO A 175 14.59 4.47 -2.62
N VAL A 176 14.18 3.59 -1.72
CA VAL A 176 13.16 3.84 -0.70
C VAL A 176 13.81 3.75 0.66
N GLU A 177 13.83 4.85 1.39
CA GLU A 177 14.49 4.94 2.69
C GLU A 177 13.48 5.35 3.77
N VAL A 178 13.42 4.58 4.86
CA VAL A 178 12.62 4.97 6.03
C VAL A 178 13.43 6.01 6.81
N VAL A 179 12.92 7.25 6.85
CA VAL A 179 13.64 8.38 7.47
C VAL A 179 13.14 8.72 8.86
N SER A 180 11.89 8.33 9.20
CA SER A 180 11.41 8.43 10.58
C SER A 180 10.31 7.42 10.88
N ARG A 181 10.14 7.09 12.15
CA ARG A 181 9.08 6.22 12.67
C ARG A 181 8.40 6.88 13.86
N PRO A 182 7.07 6.73 14.01
CA PRO A 182 6.36 7.19 15.19
C PRO A 182 6.71 6.35 16.42
N ASP A 183 6.47 6.90 17.61
CA ASP A 183 6.65 6.20 18.88
C ASP A 183 5.60 5.11 19.09
N GLU A 184 4.31 5.42 18.85
CA GLU A 184 3.23 4.43 18.87
C GLU A 184 3.30 3.58 17.59
N ARG A 185 3.38 2.27 17.77
CA ARG A 185 3.66 1.32 16.68
C ARG A 185 2.40 0.55 16.30
N VAL A 186 1.76 0.98 15.20
CA VAL A 186 0.66 0.25 14.55
C VAL A 186 1.02 0.05 13.09
N THR A 187 1.12 -1.20 12.67
CA THR A 187 1.47 -1.54 11.28
C THR A 187 0.27 -1.38 10.33
N ILE A 188 0.55 -1.36 9.04
CA ILE A 188 -0.46 -1.40 7.98
C ILE A 188 -1.37 -2.62 8.13
N ALA A 189 -0.82 -3.81 8.40
CA ALA A 189 -1.62 -5.02 8.63
C ALA A 189 -2.51 -4.90 9.88
N GLU A 190 -1.97 -4.38 11.00
CA GLU A 190 -2.74 -4.15 12.23
C GLU A 190 -3.83 -3.10 12.04
N SER A 191 -3.56 -2.03 11.28
CA SER A 191 -4.56 -1.00 11.00
C SER A 191 -5.76 -1.55 10.20
N MET A 192 -5.53 -2.51 9.32
CA MET A 192 -6.61 -3.22 8.63
C MET A 192 -7.43 -4.08 9.62
N THR A 193 -6.78 -4.70 10.61
CA THR A 193 -7.47 -5.42 11.68
C THR A 193 -8.32 -4.48 12.53
N ALA A 194 -7.77 -3.30 12.87
CA ALA A 194 -8.51 -2.25 13.57
C ALA A 194 -9.77 -1.82 12.79
N TYR A 195 -9.63 -1.61 11.48
CA TYR A 195 -10.76 -1.24 10.61
C TYR A 195 -11.90 -2.27 10.66
N TYR A 196 -11.57 -3.57 10.71
CA TYR A 196 -12.56 -4.66 10.75
C TYR A 196 -13.10 -4.98 12.14
N GLY A 197 -12.74 -4.24 13.20
CA GLY A 197 -13.43 -4.29 14.48
C GLY A 197 -12.58 -4.50 15.72
N ASP A 198 -11.26 -4.53 15.61
CA ASP A 198 -10.38 -4.61 16.78
C ASP A 198 -10.33 -3.24 17.49
N ALA A 199 -11.05 -3.13 18.60
CA ALA A 199 -11.17 -1.88 19.35
C ALA A 199 -9.87 -1.47 20.06
N GLU A 200 -9.05 -2.43 20.48
CA GLU A 200 -7.77 -2.14 21.13
C GLU A 200 -6.80 -1.56 20.12
N LEU A 201 -6.64 -2.22 18.97
CA LEU A 201 -5.83 -1.69 17.86
C LEU A 201 -6.35 -0.34 17.36
N MET A 202 -7.68 -0.16 17.26
CA MET A 202 -8.25 1.13 16.89
C MET A 202 -7.89 2.22 17.91
N SER A 203 -7.97 1.93 19.18
CA SER A 203 -7.60 2.87 20.25
C SER A 203 -6.10 3.21 20.21
N ARG A 204 -5.24 2.24 19.89
CA ARG A 204 -3.81 2.48 19.68
C ARG A 204 -3.56 3.34 18.44
N LEU A 205 -4.21 3.02 17.33
CA LEU A 205 -4.10 3.75 16.07
C LEU A 205 -4.46 5.24 16.22
N LEU A 206 -5.48 5.56 17.01
CA LEU A 206 -5.87 6.95 17.26
C LEU A 206 -4.79 7.77 17.99
N ARG A 207 -3.85 7.13 18.68
CA ARG A 207 -2.71 7.83 19.31
C ARG A 207 -1.52 8.04 18.38
N VAL A 208 -1.52 7.37 17.21
CA VAL A 208 -0.42 7.49 16.25
C VAL A 208 -0.37 8.89 15.66
N GLU A 209 0.75 9.58 15.81
CA GLU A 209 1.01 10.83 15.10
C GLU A 209 1.22 10.57 13.60
N GLY A 210 0.64 11.41 12.76
CA GLY A 210 0.76 11.27 11.31
C GLY A 210 -0.16 10.24 10.66
N ARG A 211 -1.10 9.62 11.40
CA ARG A 211 -2.16 8.81 10.81
C ARG A 211 -3.01 9.60 9.83
N GLY A 212 -3.68 8.92 8.91
CA GLY A 212 -4.64 9.56 8.00
C GLY A 212 -5.86 10.12 8.75
N LEU A 213 -6.39 11.25 8.30
CA LEU A 213 -7.53 11.91 8.93
C LEU A 213 -8.82 11.07 8.90
N ALA A 214 -8.97 10.20 7.90
CA ALA A 214 -10.12 9.29 7.79
C ALA A 214 -10.31 8.39 9.03
N TRP A 215 -9.27 8.14 9.82
CA TRP A 215 -9.37 7.33 11.02
C TRP A 215 -10.24 7.99 12.10
N ASP A 216 -10.28 9.32 12.17
CA ASP A 216 -11.14 10.04 13.11
C ASP A 216 -12.64 9.88 12.77
N GLU A 217 -12.96 9.68 11.49
CA GLU A 217 -14.33 9.43 11.02
C GLU A 217 -14.72 7.94 11.15
N ILE A 218 -13.79 7.03 10.96
CA ILE A 218 -14.00 5.57 10.98
C ILE A 218 -14.14 5.05 12.43
N ALA A 219 -13.28 5.52 13.33
CA ALA A 219 -13.14 4.97 14.67
C ALA A 219 -14.44 4.94 15.51
N PRO A 220 -15.29 5.98 15.53
CA PRO A 220 -16.51 5.95 16.31
C PRO A 220 -17.41 4.75 15.99
N ALA A 221 -17.58 4.44 14.71
CA ALA A 221 -18.40 3.32 14.27
C ALA A 221 -17.81 1.96 14.62
N VAL A 222 -16.47 1.83 14.59
CA VAL A 222 -15.76 0.60 14.98
C VAL A 222 -15.89 0.37 16.49
N LEU A 223 -15.57 1.39 17.29
CA LEU A 223 -15.61 1.30 18.76
C LEU A 223 -17.03 1.04 19.29
N GLN A 224 -18.05 1.67 18.68
CA GLN A 224 -19.45 1.44 19.05
C GLN A 224 -19.88 -0.01 18.76
N ARG A 225 -19.51 -0.58 17.61
CA ARG A 225 -19.82 -1.98 17.28
C ARG A 225 -19.15 -2.96 18.23
N ALA A 226 -17.90 -2.72 18.59
CA ALA A 226 -17.16 -3.55 19.54
C ALA A 226 -17.82 -3.53 20.93
N ALA A 227 -18.26 -2.36 21.41
CA ALA A 227 -18.96 -2.22 22.68
C ALA A 227 -20.35 -2.89 22.71
N ALA A 228 -21.04 -2.97 21.57
CA ALA A 228 -22.35 -3.61 21.45
C ALA A 228 -22.29 -5.14 21.32
N GLY A 229 -21.13 -5.69 20.96
CA GLY A 229 -20.89 -7.14 20.79
C GLY A 229 -20.21 -7.82 22.00
N SER A 230 -19.88 -7.03 23.03
CA SER A 230 -19.32 -7.49 24.31
C SER A 230 -20.42 -7.69 25.33
#